data_5d59966916948e3412b7fd34a0e8eb79
#
_entry.id   5d59966916948e3412b7fd34a0e8eb79
#
_cell.length_a   1.000
_cell.length_b   1.000
_cell.length_c   1.000
_cell.angle_alpha   90.00
_cell.angle_beta   90.00
_cell.angle_gamma   90.00
#
_symmetry.space_group_name_H-M   'P 1'
#
loop_
_entity.id
_entity.type
_entity.pdbx_description
1 polymer ?
#
loop_
_entity_poly.entity_id
_entity_poly.type
_entity_poly.pdbx_seq_one_letter_code
_entity_poly.pdbx_strand_id
1 'polypeptide(L)'
;MDFTIELALVDYVPVLFFAIAAAILCRDLRGKMNGLSYLMTLLGTSAVAVAGACKATWKLLYAAGIGDIVILNKMFFPTQSIGFLLAGFGMLALIFGRKNRLYGVSTFAFIGMMVAGLGIMDAALAVVAKRLGKGKVALVFLLSFICSLCMGYLSSKDFSSASMNWLAEGINIVGQGSLLLGVISLHKAGLGDK
;
A
#
# COMPACT_ATOMS: atom_id res chain seq x y z
N MET A 1 -16.00 11.36 -17.62
CA MET A 1 -14.78 11.40 -16.79
C MET A 1 -13.66 11.87 -17.69
N ASP A 2 -13.03 13.00 -17.37
CA ASP A 2 -12.00 13.59 -18.22
C ASP A 2 -10.61 13.15 -17.69
N PHE A 3 -10.23 11.92 -18.01
CA PHE A 3 -8.88 11.48 -17.75
C PHE A 3 -7.98 11.85 -18.92
N THR A 4 -6.90 12.58 -18.65
CA THR A 4 -5.85 12.80 -19.64
C THR A 4 -4.84 11.63 -19.59
N ILE A 5 -4.14 11.42 -20.70
CA ILE A 5 -3.09 10.37 -20.76
C ILE A 5 -1.99 10.66 -19.74
N GLU A 6 -1.64 11.95 -19.53
CA GLU A 6 -0.64 12.37 -18.55
C GLU A 6 -1.05 11.96 -17.12
N LEU A 7 -2.31 12.21 -16.74
CA LEU A 7 -2.84 11.82 -15.43
C LEU A 7 -2.81 10.29 -15.25
N ALA A 8 -3.18 9.55 -16.29
CA ALA A 8 -3.14 8.08 -16.27
C ALA A 8 -1.71 7.54 -16.15
N LEU A 9 -0.72 8.20 -16.74
CA LEU A 9 0.69 7.81 -16.57
C LEU A 9 1.21 8.15 -15.18
N VAL A 10 0.80 9.27 -14.59
CA VAL A 10 1.17 9.65 -13.22
C VAL A 10 0.63 8.66 -12.20
N ASP A 11 -0.52 8.01 -12.43
CA ASP A 11 -1.07 6.96 -11.57
C ASP A 11 -0.12 5.74 -11.37
N TYR A 12 0.81 5.51 -12.30
CA TYR A 12 1.81 4.44 -12.13
C TYR A 12 2.91 4.80 -11.13
N VAL A 13 3.17 6.09 -10.86
CA VAL A 13 4.25 6.52 -9.95
C VAL A 13 4.05 5.97 -8.54
N PRO A 14 2.90 6.15 -7.86
CA PRO A 14 2.69 5.57 -6.53
C PRO A 14 2.70 4.04 -6.56
N VAL A 15 2.24 3.41 -7.65
CA VAL A 15 2.29 1.95 -7.80
C VAL A 15 3.74 1.46 -7.85
N LEU A 16 4.61 2.14 -8.60
CA LEU A 16 6.04 1.83 -8.66
C LEU A 16 6.72 2.03 -7.31
N PHE A 17 6.42 3.12 -6.60
CA PHE A 17 6.98 3.36 -5.26
C PHE A 17 6.61 2.24 -4.30
N PHE A 18 5.33 1.85 -4.29
CA PHE A 18 4.87 0.74 -3.46
C PHE A 18 5.52 -0.59 -3.87
N ALA A 19 5.59 -0.91 -5.17
CA ALA A 19 6.18 -2.15 -5.65
C ALA A 19 7.67 -2.26 -5.29
N ILE A 20 8.44 -1.17 -5.41
CA ILE A 20 9.85 -1.13 -5.02
C ILE A 20 9.99 -1.32 -3.50
N ALA A 21 9.18 -0.61 -2.69
CA ALA A 21 9.17 -0.76 -1.24
C ALA A 21 8.84 -2.19 -0.83
N ALA A 22 7.82 -2.79 -1.44
CA ALA A 22 7.41 -4.17 -1.19
C ALA A 22 8.52 -5.18 -1.56
N ALA A 23 9.19 -4.98 -2.69
CA ALA A 23 10.29 -5.85 -3.12
C ALA A 23 11.47 -5.80 -2.14
N ILE A 24 11.88 -4.60 -1.71
CA ILE A 24 12.95 -4.41 -0.70
C ILE A 24 12.53 -5.10 0.61
N LEU A 25 11.31 -4.82 1.07
CA LEU A 25 10.79 -5.35 2.33
C LEU A 25 10.73 -6.88 2.32
N CYS A 26 10.16 -7.48 1.28
CA CYS A 26 10.08 -8.93 1.15
C CYS A 26 11.47 -9.58 1.07
N ARG A 27 12.43 -8.95 0.39
CA ARG A 27 13.80 -9.41 0.37
C ARG A 27 14.43 -9.40 1.76
N ASP A 28 14.30 -8.30 2.50
CA ASP A 28 14.93 -8.11 3.81
C ASP A 28 14.28 -8.99 4.91
N LEU A 29 13.00 -9.34 4.75
CA LEU A 29 12.27 -10.17 5.69
C LEU A 29 12.35 -11.67 5.40
N ARG A 30 12.93 -12.04 4.26
CA ARG A 30 13.12 -13.45 3.91
C ARG A 30 14.00 -14.15 4.95
N GLY A 31 13.46 -15.19 5.57
CA GLY A 31 14.14 -15.95 6.63
C GLY A 31 14.06 -15.33 8.03
N LYS A 32 13.52 -14.11 8.19
CA LYS A 32 13.33 -13.45 9.50
C LYS A 32 11.92 -13.61 10.08
N MET A 33 11.00 -14.09 9.26
CA MET A 33 9.62 -14.37 9.62
C MET A 33 9.34 -15.86 9.55
N ASN A 34 8.32 -16.33 10.29
CA ASN A 34 7.82 -17.68 10.04
C ASN A 34 7.22 -17.76 8.61
N GLY A 35 7.24 -18.95 8.02
CA GLY A 35 6.86 -19.13 6.60
C GLY A 35 5.46 -18.62 6.27
N LEU A 36 4.47 -18.77 7.18
CA LEU A 36 3.11 -18.28 6.95
C LEU A 36 3.06 -16.76 6.98
N SER A 37 3.68 -16.11 7.95
CA SER A 37 3.70 -14.64 8.05
C SER A 37 4.44 -14.01 6.86
N TYR A 38 5.54 -14.63 6.41
CA TYR A 38 6.24 -14.20 5.21
C TYR A 38 5.36 -14.34 3.96
N LEU A 39 4.67 -15.47 3.81
CA LEU A 39 3.75 -15.70 2.69
C LEU A 39 2.60 -14.70 2.69
N MET A 40 2.01 -14.40 3.85
CA MET A 40 0.97 -13.36 3.97
C MET A 40 1.48 -11.98 3.56
N THR A 41 2.68 -11.61 4.01
CA THR A 41 3.31 -10.34 3.63
C THR A 41 3.59 -10.29 2.13
N LEU A 42 4.16 -11.34 1.56
CA LEU A 42 4.48 -11.44 0.13
C LEU A 42 3.22 -11.38 -0.74
N LEU A 43 2.23 -12.23 -0.46
CA LEU A 43 0.97 -12.26 -1.22
C LEU A 43 0.18 -10.95 -1.05
N GLY A 44 0.15 -10.40 0.17
CA GLY A 44 -0.54 -9.16 0.46
C GLY A 44 0.05 -7.97 -0.30
N THR A 45 1.36 -7.78 -0.24
CA THR A 45 2.03 -6.67 -0.95
C THR A 45 1.98 -6.85 -2.47
N SER A 46 2.09 -8.09 -2.97
CA SER A 46 1.93 -8.39 -4.39
C SER A 46 0.52 -8.08 -4.89
N ALA A 47 -0.51 -8.45 -4.13
CA ALA A 47 -1.91 -8.15 -4.46
C ALA A 47 -2.16 -6.64 -4.54
N VAL A 48 -1.62 -5.86 -3.61
CA VAL A 48 -1.72 -4.38 -3.64
C VAL A 48 -1.07 -3.79 -4.88
N ALA A 49 0.16 -4.22 -5.21
CA ALA A 49 0.87 -3.72 -6.39
C ALA A 49 0.12 -4.05 -7.68
N VAL A 50 -0.38 -5.29 -7.82
CA VAL A 50 -1.17 -5.72 -8.98
C VAL A 50 -2.49 -4.94 -9.07
N ALA A 51 -3.20 -4.76 -7.97
CA ALA A 51 -4.45 -3.99 -7.95
C ALA A 51 -4.22 -2.53 -8.41
N GLY A 52 -3.16 -1.89 -7.91
CA GLY A 52 -2.76 -0.55 -8.34
C GLY A 52 -2.43 -0.47 -9.83
N ALA A 53 -1.63 -1.43 -10.34
CA ALA A 53 -1.28 -1.52 -11.75
C ALA A 53 -2.53 -1.72 -12.64
N CYS A 54 -3.45 -2.59 -12.24
CA CYS A 54 -4.72 -2.80 -12.96
C CYS A 54 -5.54 -1.51 -13.06
N LYS A 55 -5.65 -0.76 -11.96
CA LYS A 55 -6.39 0.52 -11.95
C LYS A 55 -5.72 1.57 -12.84
N ALA A 56 -4.40 1.72 -12.74
CA ALA A 56 -3.64 2.65 -13.58
C ALA A 56 -3.77 2.28 -15.07
N THR A 57 -3.70 0.97 -15.39
CA THR A 57 -3.91 0.47 -16.75
C THR A 57 -5.33 0.76 -17.24
N TRP A 58 -6.35 0.56 -16.40
CA TRP A 58 -7.72 0.92 -16.76
C TRP A 58 -7.86 2.40 -17.13
N LYS A 59 -7.30 3.31 -16.30
CA LYS A 59 -7.33 4.75 -16.60
C LYS A 59 -6.62 5.07 -17.93
N LEU A 60 -5.47 4.43 -18.17
CA LEU A 60 -4.70 4.64 -19.40
C LEU A 60 -5.48 4.18 -20.64
N LEU A 61 -6.09 3.00 -20.61
CA LEU A 61 -6.89 2.46 -21.72
C LEU A 61 -8.11 3.34 -21.99
N TYR A 62 -8.75 3.84 -20.93
CA TYR A 62 -9.89 4.75 -21.02
C TYR A 62 -9.46 6.10 -21.63
N ALA A 63 -8.38 6.71 -21.13
CA ALA A 63 -7.86 7.99 -21.62
C ALA A 63 -7.36 7.90 -23.07
N ALA A 64 -6.81 6.76 -23.49
CA ALA A 64 -6.37 6.50 -24.85
C ALA A 64 -7.54 6.18 -25.82
N GLY A 65 -8.80 6.13 -25.36
CA GLY A 65 -9.94 5.80 -26.18
C GLY A 65 -10.00 4.34 -26.68
N ILE A 66 -9.17 3.45 -26.09
CA ILE A 66 -9.10 2.03 -26.49
C ILE A 66 -10.32 1.26 -25.98
N GLY A 67 -10.80 1.58 -24.76
CA GLY A 67 -12.01 0.98 -24.20
C GLY A 67 -12.13 1.12 -22.67
N ASP A 68 -13.34 0.88 -22.18
CA ASP A 68 -13.65 0.86 -20.73
C ASP A 68 -13.68 -0.58 -20.20
N ILE A 69 -12.54 -1.08 -19.70
CA ILE A 69 -12.45 -2.41 -19.10
C ILE A 69 -12.82 -2.32 -17.62
N VAL A 70 -14.11 -2.15 -17.34
CA VAL A 70 -14.68 -1.89 -16.00
C VAL A 70 -14.18 -2.87 -14.93
N ILE A 71 -13.85 -4.12 -15.27
CA ILE A 71 -13.37 -5.12 -14.32
C ILE A 71 -12.04 -4.71 -13.68
N LEU A 72 -11.12 -4.08 -14.44
CA LEU A 72 -9.84 -3.61 -13.93
C LEU A 72 -10.00 -2.53 -12.85
N ASN A 73 -11.04 -1.70 -12.98
CA ASN A 73 -11.39 -0.69 -11.98
C ASN A 73 -12.09 -1.31 -10.76
N LYS A 74 -13.10 -2.18 -11.00
CA LYS A 74 -13.91 -2.74 -9.91
C LYS A 74 -13.12 -3.67 -8.99
N MET A 75 -12.14 -4.40 -9.49
CA MET A 75 -11.31 -5.30 -8.68
C MET A 75 -10.31 -4.54 -7.78
N PHE A 76 -10.05 -3.26 -8.03
CA PHE A 76 -9.05 -2.47 -7.30
C PHE A 76 -9.27 -2.50 -5.79
N PHE A 77 -10.40 -1.96 -5.31
CA PHE A 77 -10.67 -1.86 -3.87
C PHE A 77 -10.72 -3.22 -3.14
N PRO A 78 -11.44 -4.24 -3.62
CA PRO A 78 -11.44 -5.54 -2.96
C PRO A 78 -10.04 -6.15 -2.86
N THR A 79 -9.30 -6.18 -3.96
CA THR A 79 -7.97 -6.80 -4.02
C THR A 79 -6.96 -6.04 -3.16
N GLN A 80 -6.97 -4.71 -3.23
CA GLN A 80 -6.08 -3.87 -2.44
C GLN A 80 -6.38 -3.98 -0.94
N SER A 81 -7.65 -4.00 -0.54
CA SER A 81 -8.05 -4.12 0.87
C SER A 81 -7.62 -5.44 1.49
N ILE A 82 -7.86 -6.55 0.78
CA ILE A 82 -7.40 -7.88 1.22
C ILE A 82 -5.88 -7.93 1.25
N GLY A 83 -5.22 -7.33 0.24
CA GLY A 83 -3.77 -7.27 0.16
C GLY A 83 -3.15 -6.56 1.35
N PHE A 84 -3.61 -5.36 1.69
CA PHE A 84 -3.12 -4.64 2.87
C PHE A 84 -3.41 -5.36 4.17
N LEU A 85 -4.57 -5.99 4.29
CA LEU A 85 -4.92 -6.76 5.49
C LEU A 85 -3.95 -7.94 5.68
N LEU A 86 -3.69 -8.71 4.62
CA LEU A 86 -2.74 -9.81 4.66
C LEU A 86 -1.33 -9.33 4.98
N ALA A 87 -0.85 -8.28 4.31
CA ALA A 87 0.46 -7.70 4.57
C ALA A 87 0.58 -7.20 6.01
N GLY A 88 -0.44 -6.48 6.51
CA GLY A 88 -0.48 -5.97 7.88
C GLY A 88 -0.40 -7.09 8.92
N PHE A 89 -1.20 -8.15 8.78
CA PHE A 89 -1.14 -9.30 9.69
C PHE A 89 0.17 -10.08 9.58
N GLY A 90 0.71 -10.23 8.37
CA GLY A 90 2.04 -10.80 8.19
C GLY A 90 3.10 -10.01 8.96
N MET A 91 3.07 -8.69 8.86
CA MET A 91 4.01 -7.79 9.53
C MET A 91 3.86 -7.76 11.06
N LEU A 92 2.66 -7.97 11.60
CA LEU A 92 2.46 -8.06 13.06
C LEU A 92 3.31 -9.17 13.69
N ALA A 93 3.60 -10.23 12.95
CA ALA A 93 4.45 -11.32 13.44
C ALA A 93 5.90 -10.88 13.73
N LEU A 94 6.39 -9.79 13.11
CA LEU A 94 7.68 -9.19 13.47
C LEU A 94 7.68 -8.56 14.87
N ILE A 95 6.52 -8.12 15.34
CA ILE A 95 6.39 -7.44 16.63
C ILE A 95 6.10 -8.46 17.75
N PHE A 96 5.17 -9.37 17.51
CA PHE A 96 4.59 -10.21 18.57
C PHE A 96 5.13 -11.64 18.61
N GLY A 97 5.83 -12.12 17.59
CA GLY A 97 6.58 -13.38 17.57
C GLY A 97 5.83 -14.66 17.97
N ARG A 98 4.49 -14.65 18.07
CA ARG A 98 3.66 -15.79 18.46
C ARG A 98 2.37 -15.91 17.66
N LYS A 99 1.92 -17.17 17.43
CA LYS A 99 0.78 -17.64 16.62
C LYS A 99 -0.56 -17.00 17.00
N ASN A 100 -1.36 -16.49 16.02
CA ASN A 100 -2.78 -16.20 16.24
C ASN A 100 -3.68 -16.44 15.00
N ARG A 101 -4.99 -16.64 15.25
CA ARG A 101 -6.07 -17.07 14.32
C ARG A 101 -6.99 -15.91 13.94
N LEU A 102 -7.66 -16.00 12.78
CA LEU A 102 -8.50 -14.94 12.18
C LEU A 102 -9.94 -15.40 11.88
N TYR A 103 -10.90 -14.45 11.90
CA TYR A 103 -12.34 -14.60 11.62
C TYR A 103 -12.83 -13.66 10.51
N GLY A 104 -13.96 -13.98 9.83
CA GLY A 104 -14.45 -13.35 8.61
C GLY A 104 -15.28 -12.05 8.75
N VAL A 105 -15.51 -11.32 7.64
CA VAL A 105 -15.94 -9.91 7.60
C VAL A 105 -16.87 -9.57 6.42
N SER A 106 -17.73 -8.52 6.54
CA SER A 106 -18.72 -8.03 5.57
C SER A 106 -18.32 -6.77 4.77
N THR A 107 -19.09 -6.39 3.73
CA THR A 107 -18.72 -5.45 2.64
C THR A 107 -18.37 -4.01 3.05
N PHE A 108 -18.96 -3.45 4.11
CA PHE A 108 -18.57 -2.13 4.67
C PHE A 108 -17.17 -2.16 5.32
N ALA A 109 -16.67 -3.34 5.56
CA ALA A 109 -15.35 -3.56 6.12
C ALA A 109 -14.20 -3.36 5.11
N PHE A 110 -14.42 -3.33 3.78
CA PHE A 110 -13.29 -3.26 2.83
C PHE A 110 -12.49 -1.97 2.96
N ILE A 111 -13.14 -0.81 3.07
CA ILE A 111 -12.42 0.47 3.29
C ILE A 111 -11.81 0.48 4.69
N GLY A 112 -12.56 0.05 5.71
CA GLY A 112 -12.05 -0.07 7.07
C GLY A 112 -10.90 -1.07 7.17
N MET A 113 -10.96 -2.21 6.46
CA MET A 113 -9.89 -3.19 6.39
C MET A 113 -8.65 -2.65 5.67
N MET A 114 -8.81 -1.89 4.58
CA MET A 114 -7.70 -1.26 3.88
C MET A 114 -6.97 -0.27 4.80
N VAL A 115 -7.71 0.62 5.45
CA VAL A 115 -7.15 1.61 6.38
C VAL A 115 -6.51 0.93 7.60
N ALA A 116 -7.16 -0.09 8.15
CA ALA A 116 -6.62 -0.87 9.27
C ALA A 116 -5.36 -1.64 8.85
N GLY A 117 -5.36 -2.30 7.70
CA GLY A 117 -4.21 -3.04 7.18
C GLY A 117 -3.01 -2.13 6.92
N LEU A 118 -3.21 -0.96 6.29
CA LEU A 118 -2.18 0.06 6.11
C LEU A 118 -1.67 0.58 7.46
N GLY A 119 -2.57 0.91 8.39
CA GLY A 119 -2.20 1.38 9.71
C GLY A 119 -1.41 0.35 10.50
N ILE A 120 -1.77 -0.93 10.43
CA ILE A 120 -1.03 -2.03 11.05
C ILE A 120 0.37 -2.16 10.41
N MET A 121 0.47 -2.09 9.09
CA MET A 121 1.74 -2.18 8.38
C MET A 121 2.66 -1.02 8.74
N ASP A 122 2.19 0.23 8.63
CA ASP A 122 2.97 1.43 8.96
C ASP A 122 3.34 1.47 10.44
N ALA A 123 2.45 1.09 11.36
CA ALA A 123 2.74 0.98 12.79
C ALA A 123 3.80 -0.08 13.08
N ALA A 124 3.72 -1.25 12.45
CA ALA A 124 4.72 -2.29 12.58
C ALA A 124 6.11 -1.81 12.12
N LEU A 125 6.17 -1.15 10.95
CA LEU A 125 7.41 -0.59 10.42
C LEU A 125 7.95 0.54 11.31
N ALA A 126 7.09 1.38 11.89
CA ALA A 126 7.49 2.40 12.85
C ALA A 126 8.10 1.80 14.14
N VAL A 127 7.53 0.69 14.65
CA VAL A 127 8.09 -0.04 15.78
C VAL A 127 9.45 -0.64 15.43
N VAL A 128 9.58 -1.25 14.26
CA VAL A 128 10.85 -1.78 13.76
C VAL A 128 11.89 -0.66 13.62
N ALA A 129 11.50 0.51 13.09
CA ALA A 129 12.38 1.67 13.00
C ALA A 129 12.93 2.09 14.38
N LYS A 130 12.07 2.13 15.40
CA LYS A 130 12.50 2.43 16.77
C LYS A 130 13.46 1.39 17.31
N ARG A 131 13.20 0.09 17.07
CA ARG A 131 14.09 -1.01 17.51
C ARG A 131 15.47 -0.97 16.85
N LEU A 132 15.54 -0.49 15.59
CA LEU A 132 16.80 -0.29 14.87
C LEU A 132 17.48 1.05 15.19
N GLY A 133 17.04 1.78 16.23
CA GLY A 133 17.61 3.07 16.61
C GLY A 133 17.30 4.22 15.64
N LYS A 134 16.40 4.02 14.69
CA LYS A 134 16.00 5.01 13.67
C LYS A 134 14.64 5.64 13.98
N GLY A 135 14.43 6.08 15.22
CA GLY A 135 13.14 6.60 15.69
C GLY A 135 12.53 7.71 14.81
N LYS A 136 13.35 8.57 14.19
CA LYS A 136 12.87 9.62 13.25
C LYS A 136 12.20 9.03 12.00
N VAL A 137 12.56 7.84 11.57
CA VAL A 137 11.95 7.14 10.42
C VAL A 137 10.50 6.75 10.73
N ALA A 138 10.14 6.57 12.00
CA ALA A 138 8.75 6.33 12.40
C ALA A 138 7.80 7.46 11.97
N LEU A 139 8.29 8.72 11.92
CA LEU A 139 7.48 9.87 11.44
C LEU A 139 7.18 9.77 9.94
N VAL A 140 8.06 9.15 9.17
CA VAL A 140 7.87 8.93 7.73
C VAL A 140 6.74 7.92 7.50
N PHE A 141 6.67 6.85 8.29
CA PHE A 141 5.55 5.90 8.26
C PHE A 141 4.24 6.52 8.77
N LEU A 142 4.30 7.40 9.78
CA LEU A 142 3.14 8.17 10.20
C LEU A 142 2.59 9.06 9.07
N LEU A 143 3.47 9.71 8.32
CA LEU A 143 3.08 10.53 7.15
C LEU A 143 2.43 9.65 6.08
N SER A 144 3.00 8.48 5.77
CA SER A 144 2.40 7.49 4.85
C SER A 144 0.97 7.13 5.28
N PHE A 145 0.78 6.83 6.56
CA PHE A 145 -0.53 6.49 7.10
C PHE A 145 -1.53 7.66 7.03
N ILE A 146 -1.11 8.89 7.36
CA ILE A 146 -1.97 10.09 7.25
C ILE A 146 -2.41 10.29 5.80
N CYS A 147 -1.50 10.18 4.83
CA CYS A 147 -1.84 10.25 3.40
C CYS A 147 -2.86 9.17 3.01
N SER A 148 -2.73 7.96 3.54
CA SER A 148 -3.66 6.85 3.31
C SER A 148 -5.06 7.13 3.89
N LEU A 149 -5.14 7.75 5.07
CA LEU A 149 -6.41 8.23 5.64
C LEU A 149 -7.06 9.31 4.77
N CYS A 150 -6.25 10.27 4.28
CA CYS A 150 -6.72 11.30 3.35
C CYS A 150 -7.28 10.67 2.06
N MET A 151 -6.60 9.66 1.50
CA MET A 151 -7.09 8.92 0.33
C MET A 151 -8.40 8.18 0.62
N GLY A 152 -8.53 7.57 1.81
CA GLY A 152 -9.77 6.96 2.26
C GLY A 152 -10.93 7.96 2.33
N TYR A 153 -10.68 9.14 2.86
CA TYR A 153 -11.67 10.23 2.88
C TYR A 153 -12.03 10.71 1.46
N LEU A 154 -11.02 10.95 0.62
CA LEU A 154 -11.24 11.38 -0.76
C LEU A 154 -12.03 10.35 -1.56
N SER A 155 -11.87 9.04 -1.31
CA SER A 155 -12.61 7.99 -2.02
C SER A 155 -14.13 8.08 -1.87
N SER A 156 -14.64 8.83 -0.88
CA SER A 156 -16.06 9.12 -0.70
C SER A 156 -16.54 10.36 -1.47
N LYS A 157 -15.65 11.05 -2.18
CA LYS A 157 -15.96 12.28 -2.94
C LYS A 157 -16.16 11.99 -4.41
N ASP A 158 -16.71 12.97 -5.11
CA ASP A 158 -16.90 12.89 -6.56
C ASP A 158 -15.55 13.10 -7.29
N PHE A 159 -15.12 12.09 -8.01
CA PHE A 159 -13.90 12.09 -8.84
C PHE A 159 -14.20 12.44 -10.32
N SER A 160 -15.33 13.02 -10.63
CA SER A 160 -15.64 13.48 -12.00
C SER A 160 -14.75 14.64 -12.44
N SER A 161 -14.24 15.47 -11.49
CA SER A 161 -13.39 16.61 -11.80
C SER A 161 -11.90 16.24 -11.90
N ALA A 162 -11.20 16.79 -12.91
CA ALA A 162 -9.75 16.58 -13.07
C ALA A 162 -8.95 17.10 -11.86
N SER A 163 -9.35 18.24 -11.25
CA SER A 163 -8.68 18.81 -10.09
C SER A 163 -8.69 17.87 -8.89
N MET A 164 -9.81 17.17 -8.64
CA MET A 164 -9.90 16.20 -7.55
C MET A 164 -8.99 14.98 -7.81
N ASN A 165 -8.90 14.52 -9.05
CA ASN A 165 -8.00 13.43 -9.43
C ASN A 165 -6.53 13.83 -9.21
N TRP A 166 -6.11 15.02 -9.66
CA TRP A 166 -4.75 15.52 -9.43
C TRP A 166 -4.42 15.68 -7.95
N LEU A 167 -5.37 16.17 -7.13
CA LEU A 167 -5.19 16.26 -5.67
C LEU A 167 -4.97 14.87 -5.06
N ALA A 168 -5.80 13.91 -5.44
CA ALA A 168 -5.70 12.55 -4.93
C ALA A 168 -4.37 11.90 -5.34
N GLU A 169 -3.93 12.07 -6.59
CA GLU A 169 -2.64 11.53 -7.03
C GLU A 169 -1.46 12.19 -6.30
N GLY A 170 -1.50 13.51 -6.07
CA GLY A 170 -0.48 14.19 -5.28
C GLY A 170 -0.35 13.62 -3.86
N ILE A 171 -1.47 13.41 -3.18
CA ILE A 171 -1.50 12.79 -1.83
C ILE A 171 -0.98 11.36 -1.88
N ASN A 172 -1.38 10.58 -2.90
CA ASN A 172 -0.96 9.19 -3.05
C ASN A 172 0.55 9.07 -3.32
N ILE A 173 1.10 9.95 -4.19
CA ILE A 173 2.55 10.01 -4.46
C ILE A 173 3.33 10.33 -3.17
N VAL A 174 2.89 11.30 -2.37
CA VAL A 174 3.52 11.65 -1.09
C VAL A 174 3.45 10.47 -0.12
N GLY A 175 2.30 9.82 0.00
CA GLY A 175 2.11 8.68 0.89
C GLY A 175 3.01 7.50 0.51
N GLN A 176 2.97 7.05 -0.74
CA GLN A 176 3.76 5.92 -1.21
C GLN A 176 5.26 6.24 -1.29
N GLY A 177 5.62 7.49 -1.62
CA GLY A 177 6.99 7.98 -1.55
C GLY A 177 7.54 7.96 -0.13
N SER A 178 6.73 8.35 0.86
CA SER A 178 7.09 8.25 2.29
C SER A 178 7.31 6.80 2.70
N LEU A 179 6.41 5.88 2.34
CA LEU A 179 6.58 4.46 2.60
C LEU A 179 7.91 3.94 2.02
N LEU A 180 8.19 4.25 0.76
CA LEU A 180 9.43 3.85 0.09
C LEU A 180 10.67 4.38 0.80
N LEU A 181 10.70 5.68 1.15
CA LEU A 181 11.82 6.30 1.88
C LEU A 181 12.01 5.66 3.26
N GLY A 182 10.91 5.36 3.96
CA GLY A 182 10.94 4.65 5.23
C GLY A 182 11.56 3.27 5.09
N VAL A 183 11.12 2.47 4.12
CA VAL A 183 11.65 1.11 3.87
C VAL A 183 13.12 1.14 3.45
N ILE A 184 13.53 2.06 2.57
CA ILE A 184 14.95 2.25 2.20
C ILE A 184 15.78 2.59 3.45
N SER A 185 15.25 3.44 4.33
CA SER A 185 15.95 3.82 5.57
C SER A 185 16.12 2.64 6.53
N LEU A 186 15.10 1.76 6.64
CA LEU A 186 15.18 0.53 7.42
C LEU A 186 16.17 -0.47 6.81
N HIS A 187 16.17 -0.61 5.48
CA HIS A 187 17.13 -1.44 4.78
C HIS A 187 18.56 -1.01 5.08
N LYS A 188 18.86 0.30 4.95
CA LYS A 188 20.18 0.88 5.28
C LYS A 188 20.55 0.76 6.77
N ALA A 189 19.54 0.60 7.65
CA ALA A 189 19.73 0.41 9.09
C ALA A 189 19.96 -1.08 9.47
N GLY A 190 20.07 -1.98 8.50
CA GLY A 190 20.32 -3.39 8.72
C GLY A 190 19.07 -4.23 8.94
N LEU A 191 17.91 -3.82 8.43
CA LEU A 191 16.70 -4.67 8.48
C LEU A 191 16.95 -6.01 7.78
N GLY A 192 17.78 -6.01 6.73
CA GLY A 192 18.24 -7.20 6.00
C GLY A 192 19.39 -7.96 6.64
N ASP A 193 20.13 -7.37 7.56
CA ASP A 193 21.31 -7.97 8.16
C ASP A 193 20.92 -9.01 9.23
N LYS A 194 21.76 -10.03 9.42
CA LYS A 194 21.52 -11.17 10.34
C LYS A 194 21.69 -10.77 11.80
#